data_59dfc496f508337ccf4ab80e415db0ef
#
_entry.id   59dfc496f508337ccf4ab80e415db0ef
#
_cell.length_a   1.000
_cell.length_b   1.000
_cell.length_c   1.000
_cell.angle_alpha   90.00
_cell.angle_beta   90.00
_cell.angle_gamma   90.00
#
_symmetry.space_group_name_H-M   'P 1'
#
loop_
_entity.id
_entity.type
_entity.pdbx_description
1 polymer ?
#
loop_
_entity_poly.entity_id
_entity_poly.type
_entity_poly.pdbx_seq_one_letter_code
_entity_poly.pdbx_strand_id
1 'polypeptide(L)'
;MNTVSSTLISLTATCLLLFSPRQASAGTDQPAAPADTVETAEPQILRLTDDDYKAVAEELGVEVAAIKAVVDIEAGRNHQGFFAPGKPLINFDLTMFRQHARRKGINLSRYSKSHSIVFSSPDARKYGSTQSAQQERLKTARSIDDHTAVQGTFWGMFQIGGFNWKLCGCSSIEEFVERMSKSEREQLELFGNFIRNIGLDQALRNKNWAAFARRYNGPSYARRGYHTRMASAYNRHKKLEKASAENDSSKEKE
;
A
#
# COMPACT_ATOMS: atom_id res chain seq x y z
N MET A 1 -1.48 22.81 -25.14
CA MET A 1 -0.53 21.81 -24.65
C MET A 1 -0.30 22.09 -23.17
N ASN A 2 -1.07 21.45 -22.29
CA ASN A 2 -0.94 21.65 -20.85
C ASN A 2 -0.06 20.52 -20.28
N THR A 3 1.15 20.86 -19.93
CA THR A 3 2.08 19.98 -19.22
C THR A 3 1.57 19.81 -17.78
N VAL A 4 1.01 18.64 -17.48
CA VAL A 4 0.70 18.24 -16.11
C VAL A 4 2.02 17.91 -15.44
N SER A 5 2.54 18.85 -14.65
CA SER A 5 3.71 18.61 -13.81
C SER A 5 3.32 17.70 -12.64
N SER A 6 3.55 16.39 -12.78
CA SER A 6 3.36 15.41 -11.72
C SER A 6 4.50 15.55 -10.72
N THR A 7 4.26 16.28 -9.65
CA THR A 7 5.18 16.34 -8.51
C THR A 7 5.04 15.04 -7.71
N LEU A 8 5.89 14.07 -8.01
CA LEU A 8 6.08 12.87 -7.19
C LEU A 8 6.89 13.25 -5.95
N ILE A 9 6.19 13.40 -4.82
CA ILE A 9 6.86 13.63 -3.53
C ILE A 9 7.07 12.25 -2.90
N SER A 10 8.34 11.83 -2.88
CA SER A 10 8.79 10.63 -2.17
C SER A 10 8.81 10.91 -0.67
N LEU A 11 7.89 10.34 0.07
CA LEU A 11 7.96 10.29 1.53
C LEU A 11 8.44 8.91 1.96
N THR A 12 9.64 8.87 2.51
CA THR A 12 10.15 7.68 3.18
C THR A 12 9.73 7.71 4.63
N ALA A 13 8.74 6.91 4.98
CA ALA A 13 8.46 6.58 6.36
C ALA A 13 9.25 5.34 6.76
N THR A 14 10.36 5.51 7.48
CA THR A 14 11.03 4.42 8.18
C THR A 14 10.25 4.15 9.46
N CYS A 15 9.35 3.16 9.45
CA CYS A 15 8.62 2.74 10.64
C CYS A 15 9.31 1.50 11.21
N LEU A 16 10.11 1.68 12.28
CA LEU A 16 10.56 0.59 13.14
C LEU A 16 9.44 0.28 14.13
N LEU A 17 8.79 -0.85 13.99
CA LEU A 17 7.84 -1.36 14.97
C LEU A 17 8.48 -2.52 15.74
N LEU A 18 8.72 -2.30 17.02
CA LEU A 18 9.00 -3.35 18.01
C LEU A 18 7.67 -3.84 18.59
N PHE A 19 7.32 -5.09 18.38
CA PHE A 19 6.18 -5.74 19.01
C PHE A 19 6.66 -6.76 20.04
N SER A 20 6.17 -6.62 21.29
CA SER A 20 6.19 -7.67 22.31
C SER A 20 4.78 -8.20 22.53
N PRO A 21 4.56 -9.52 22.60
CA PRO A 21 3.24 -10.07 22.86
C PRO A 21 2.96 -10.15 24.37
N ARG A 22 1.75 -9.79 24.78
CA ARG A 22 1.25 -9.94 26.14
C ARG A 22 0.21 -11.07 26.17
N GLN A 23 0.50 -12.11 26.96
CA GLN A 23 -0.39 -13.23 27.25
C GLN A 23 -1.54 -12.79 28.17
N ALA A 24 -2.75 -13.29 27.91
CA ALA A 24 -3.88 -13.24 28.84
C ALA A 24 -4.39 -14.66 29.11
N SER A 25 -4.65 -14.90 30.38
CA SER A 25 -5.00 -16.16 31.02
C SER A 25 -6.47 -16.56 30.84
N ALA A 26 -6.69 -17.89 30.93
CA ALA A 26 -7.95 -18.59 30.77
C ALA A 26 -8.89 -18.46 32.00
N GLY A 27 -10.18 -18.49 31.72
CA GLY A 27 -11.25 -18.78 32.67
C GLY A 27 -12.27 -19.72 32.04
N THR A 28 -12.49 -20.87 32.71
CA THR A 28 -13.43 -21.93 32.38
C THR A 28 -14.83 -21.57 32.80
N ASP A 29 -15.86 -21.87 32.01
CA ASP A 29 -16.99 -22.70 32.42
C ASP A 29 -18.00 -23.05 31.28
N GLN A 30 -18.74 -24.08 31.48
CA GLN A 30 -19.34 -25.12 30.65
C GLN A 30 -20.85 -24.87 30.28
N PRO A 31 -21.59 -25.79 29.59
CA PRO A 31 -22.09 -25.60 28.23
C PRO A 31 -23.61 -25.41 28.12
N ALA A 32 -24.05 -24.77 27.07
CA ALA A 32 -25.42 -24.80 26.57
C ALA A 32 -25.45 -25.30 25.11
N ALA A 33 -26.46 -26.14 24.81
CA ALA A 33 -26.65 -26.94 23.61
C ALA A 33 -26.87 -26.14 22.30
N PRO A 34 -26.77 -26.77 21.11
CA PRO A 34 -26.41 -26.12 19.85
C PRO A 34 -27.58 -25.37 19.22
N ALA A 35 -27.40 -24.09 19.03
CA ALA A 35 -28.11 -23.35 18.01
C ALA A 35 -27.27 -23.42 16.74
N ASP A 36 -27.86 -23.67 15.58
CA ASP A 36 -27.25 -23.63 14.27
C ASP A 36 -26.52 -22.31 14.08
N THR A 37 -25.25 -22.30 14.42
CA THR A 37 -24.36 -21.17 14.15
C THR A 37 -23.98 -21.23 12.69
N VAL A 38 -24.60 -20.36 11.90
CA VAL A 38 -23.96 -19.87 10.67
C VAL A 38 -22.62 -19.30 11.11
N GLU A 39 -21.57 -20.07 10.90
CA GLU A 39 -20.19 -19.70 11.17
C GLU A 39 -19.86 -18.53 10.23
N THR A 40 -20.13 -17.31 10.69
CA THR A 40 -19.67 -16.10 10.02
C THR A 40 -18.15 -16.12 10.17
N ALA A 41 -17.45 -16.57 9.12
CA ALA A 41 -16.00 -16.58 9.08
C ALA A 41 -15.48 -15.21 9.54
N GLU A 42 -14.62 -15.21 10.55
CA GLU A 42 -13.97 -13.99 11.03
C GLU A 42 -13.31 -13.26 9.84
N PRO A 43 -13.49 -11.94 9.72
CA PRO A 43 -12.94 -11.19 8.61
C PRO A 43 -11.42 -11.32 8.59
N GLN A 44 -10.89 -11.88 7.50
CA GLN A 44 -9.47 -12.17 7.33
C GLN A 44 -8.82 -11.19 6.36
N ILE A 45 -7.51 -10.96 6.54
CA ILE A 45 -6.69 -10.23 5.57
C ILE A 45 -6.32 -11.21 4.46
N LEU A 46 -6.82 -10.96 3.25
CA LEU A 46 -6.46 -11.73 2.06
C LEU A 46 -5.07 -11.30 1.57
N ARG A 47 -4.09 -12.18 1.83
CA ARG A 47 -2.68 -11.97 1.47
C ARG A 47 -2.42 -12.28 0.00
N LEU A 48 -1.32 -11.69 -0.55
CA LEU A 48 -0.85 -12.01 -1.89
C LEU A 48 -0.42 -13.47 -2.02
N THR A 49 -0.85 -14.09 -3.10
CA THR A 49 -0.45 -15.43 -3.54
C THR A 49 0.48 -15.36 -4.74
N ASP A 50 1.12 -16.46 -5.09
CA ASP A 50 1.94 -16.54 -6.31
C ASP A 50 1.11 -16.33 -7.58
N ASP A 51 -0.16 -16.74 -7.59
CA ASP A 51 -1.05 -16.54 -8.73
C ASP A 51 -1.47 -15.07 -8.89
N ASP A 52 -1.55 -14.32 -7.79
CA ASP A 52 -1.77 -12.88 -7.86
C ASP A 52 -0.61 -12.16 -8.54
N TYR A 53 0.63 -12.54 -8.20
CA TYR A 53 1.82 -12.00 -8.88
C TYR A 53 1.87 -12.36 -10.35
N LYS A 54 1.53 -13.61 -10.72
CA LYS A 54 1.49 -14.07 -12.12
C LYS A 54 0.49 -13.24 -12.92
N ALA A 55 -0.73 -13.08 -12.41
CA ALA A 55 -1.79 -12.36 -13.11
C ALA A 55 -1.39 -10.89 -13.38
N VAL A 56 -0.88 -10.18 -12.37
CA VAL A 56 -0.47 -8.76 -12.56
C VAL A 56 0.77 -8.66 -13.45
N ALA A 57 1.72 -9.60 -13.37
CA ALA A 57 2.88 -9.64 -14.25
C ALA A 57 2.48 -9.83 -15.71
N GLU A 58 1.52 -10.74 -15.98
CA GLU A 58 0.96 -10.98 -17.32
C GLU A 58 0.28 -9.73 -17.87
N GLU A 59 -0.60 -9.10 -17.08
CA GLU A 59 -1.28 -7.86 -17.48
C GLU A 59 -0.30 -6.73 -17.84
N LEU A 60 0.83 -6.63 -17.14
CA LEU A 60 1.86 -5.63 -17.40
C LEU A 60 2.84 -6.03 -18.50
N GLY A 61 2.83 -7.30 -18.93
CA GLY A 61 3.80 -7.86 -19.85
C GLY A 61 5.22 -7.85 -19.27
N VAL A 62 5.36 -8.16 -17.97
CA VAL A 62 6.64 -8.20 -17.25
C VAL A 62 6.89 -9.57 -16.63
N GLU A 63 8.11 -9.86 -16.26
CA GLU A 63 8.43 -11.10 -15.53
C GLU A 63 7.88 -11.05 -14.09
N VAL A 64 7.39 -12.20 -13.59
CA VAL A 64 6.90 -12.33 -12.20
C VAL A 64 7.97 -11.91 -11.20
N ALA A 65 9.22 -12.33 -11.43
CA ALA A 65 10.37 -11.91 -10.61
C ALA A 65 10.53 -10.38 -10.56
N ALA A 66 10.16 -9.66 -11.64
CA ALA A 66 10.28 -8.20 -11.66
C ALA A 66 9.21 -7.55 -10.76
N ILE A 67 7.96 -8.03 -10.77
CA ILE A 67 6.91 -7.55 -9.86
C ILE A 67 7.26 -7.89 -8.41
N LYS A 68 7.66 -9.13 -8.13
CA LYS A 68 8.09 -9.55 -6.77
C LYS A 68 9.24 -8.68 -6.25
N ALA A 69 10.21 -8.34 -7.11
CA ALA A 69 11.32 -7.48 -6.74
C ALA A 69 10.88 -6.06 -6.35
N VAL A 70 9.91 -5.50 -7.07
CA VAL A 70 9.35 -4.18 -6.73
C VAL A 70 8.58 -4.25 -5.42
N VAL A 71 7.73 -5.27 -5.24
CA VAL A 71 6.99 -5.47 -3.98
C VAL A 71 7.93 -5.60 -2.79
N ASP A 72 9.00 -6.38 -2.88
CA ASP A 72 10.01 -6.52 -1.82
C ASP A 72 10.59 -5.17 -1.36
N ILE A 73 10.71 -4.23 -2.27
CA ILE A 73 11.34 -2.93 -1.98
C ILE A 73 10.32 -1.87 -1.56
N GLU A 74 9.15 -1.85 -2.20
CA GLU A 74 8.13 -0.80 -1.97
C GLU A 74 7.19 -1.15 -0.81
N ALA A 75 6.82 -2.43 -0.65
CA ALA A 75 5.96 -2.87 0.46
C ALA A 75 6.72 -3.08 1.79
N GLY A 76 8.04 -2.88 1.79
CA GLY A 76 8.89 -3.07 2.96
C GLY A 76 9.05 -4.53 3.38
N ARG A 77 9.71 -4.76 4.52
CA ARG A 77 10.10 -6.11 4.97
C ARG A 77 8.92 -7.04 5.29
N ASN A 78 7.79 -6.46 5.70
CA ASN A 78 6.65 -7.24 6.15
C ASN A 78 5.65 -7.53 5.05
N HIS A 79 5.78 -6.90 3.87
CA HIS A 79 4.85 -7.01 2.74
C HIS A 79 3.37 -6.90 3.17
N GLN A 80 3.08 -6.00 4.10
CA GLN A 80 1.75 -5.85 4.64
C GLN A 80 1.00 -4.72 3.96
N GLY A 81 -0.21 -5.03 3.48
CA GLY A 81 -1.13 -4.04 2.93
C GLY A 81 -2.16 -3.54 3.94
N PHE A 82 -2.34 -4.25 5.06
CA PHE A 82 -3.42 -4.01 6.01
C PHE A 82 -2.93 -3.94 7.46
N PHE A 83 -3.57 -3.07 8.21
CA PHE A 83 -3.47 -2.97 9.66
C PHE A 83 -4.41 -3.95 10.37
N ALA A 84 -5.62 -4.08 9.85
CA ALA A 84 -6.65 -5.03 10.27
C ALA A 84 -7.55 -5.33 9.05
N PRO A 85 -8.41 -6.34 9.09
CA PRO A 85 -9.37 -6.62 8.02
C PRO A 85 -10.16 -5.37 7.61
N GLY A 86 -10.20 -5.08 6.31
CA GLY A 86 -10.85 -3.88 5.76
C GLY A 86 -10.17 -2.55 6.10
N LYS A 87 -9.04 -2.55 6.82
CA LYS A 87 -8.30 -1.35 7.20
C LYS A 87 -6.90 -1.38 6.58
N PRO A 88 -6.72 -0.79 5.38
CA PRO A 88 -5.42 -0.72 4.73
C PRO A 88 -4.43 0.09 5.58
N LEU A 89 -3.15 -0.20 5.43
CA LEU A 89 -2.10 0.68 5.94
C LEU A 89 -2.22 2.03 5.26
N ILE A 90 -2.18 3.10 6.04
CA ILE A 90 -2.27 4.46 5.52
C ILE A 90 -1.22 5.37 6.16
N ASN A 91 -0.94 6.47 5.46
CA ASN A 91 -0.19 7.60 5.98
C ASN A 91 -0.92 8.89 5.58
N PHE A 92 -1.61 9.51 6.54
CA PHE A 92 -2.27 10.78 6.32
C PHE A 92 -1.23 11.91 6.27
N ASP A 93 -1.17 12.63 5.16
CA ASP A 93 -0.24 13.74 4.95
C ASP A 93 -1.00 15.08 5.06
N LEU A 94 -0.75 15.80 6.14
CA LEU A 94 -1.38 17.10 6.38
C LEU A 94 -1.03 18.13 5.30
N THR A 95 0.16 18.07 4.72
CA THR A 95 0.59 19.01 3.67
C THR A 95 -0.21 18.78 2.40
N MET A 96 -0.37 17.52 2.00
CA MET A 96 -1.20 17.13 0.86
C MET A 96 -2.68 17.47 1.11
N PHE A 97 -3.20 17.16 2.31
CA PHE A 97 -4.56 17.52 2.67
C PHE A 97 -4.80 19.03 2.57
N ARG A 98 -3.90 19.85 3.13
CA ARG A 98 -3.97 21.32 3.01
C ARG A 98 -3.92 21.80 1.55
N GLN A 99 -3.08 21.18 0.74
CA GLN A 99 -2.95 21.53 -0.68
C GLN A 99 -4.24 21.25 -1.45
N HIS A 100 -4.85 20.06 -1.26
CA HIS A 100 -6.11 19.69 -1.91
C HIS A 100 -7.29 20.53 -1.39
N ALA A 101 -7.37 20.78 -0.08
CA ALA A 101 -8.38 21.64 0.53
C ALA A 101 -8.33 23.07 -0.06
N ARG A 102 -7.13 23.64 -0.18
CA ARG A 102 -6.95 24.96 -0.79
C ARG A 102 -7.41 24.99 -2.24
N ARG A 103 -7.09 23.97 -3.04
CA ARG A 103 -7.54 23.87 -4.45
C ARG A 103 -9.06 23.80 -4.57
N LYS A 104 -9.73 23.21 -3.57
CA LYS A 104 -11.20 23.10 -3.48
C LYS A 104 -11.87 24.32 -2.82
N GLY A 105 -11.09 25.30 -2.34
CA GLY A 105 -11.61 26.48 -1.65
C GLY A 105 -12.07 26.24 -0.21
N ILE A 106 -11.64 25.14 0.42
CA ILE A 106 -12.02 24.78 1.79
C ILE A 106 -11.18 25.59 2.77
N ASN A 107 -11.83 26.38 3.63
CA ASN A 107 -11.17 27.12 4.70
C ASN A 107 -10.96 26.24 5.94
N LEU A 108 -9.78 25.63 6.01
CA LEU A 108 -9.41 24.71 7.09
C LEU A 108 -9.27 25.37 8.47
N SER A 109 -9.10 26.72 8.55
CA SER A 109 -8.97 27.38 9.85
C SER A 109 -10.23 27.27 10.72
N ARG A 110 -11.40 27.12 10.09
CA ARG A 110 -12.68 26.90 10.78
C ARG A 110 -12.73 25.61 11.58
N TYR A 111 -11.90 24.62 11.22
CA TYR A 111 -11.89 23.29 11.79
C TYR A 111 -10.77 23.07 12.80
N SER A 112 -9.85 24.05 12.96
CA SER A 112 -8.61 23.89 13.75
C SER A 112 -8.85 23.50 15.22
N LYS A 113 -9.94 23.99 15.82
CA LYS A 113 -10.31 23.68 17.22
C LYS A 113 -11.08 22.35 17.32
N SER A 114 -12.12 22.17 16.51
CA SER A 114 -13.01 20.99 16.55
C SER A 114 -12.37 19.72 16.02
N HIS A 115 -11.40 19.84 15.11
CA HIS A 115 -10.70 18.73 14.45
C HIS A 115 -9.20 18.76 14.71
N SER A 116 -8.79 19.10 15.94
CA SER A 116 -7.40 19.36 16.30
C SER A 116 -6.44 18.21 15.94
N ILE A 117 -6.90 16.96 16.02
CA ILE A 117 -6.10 15.77 15.65
C ILE A 117 -5.62 15.81 14.19
N VAL A 118 -6.39 16.42 13.27
CA VAL A 118 -6.02 16.55 11.87
C VAL A 118 -4.81 17.45 11.69
N PHE A 119 -4.77 18.54 12.46
CA PHE A 119 -3.80 19.62 12.30
C PHE A 119 -2.55 19.49 13.16
N SER A 120 -2.58 18.58 14.12
CA SER A 120 -1.44 18.35 15.00
C SER A 120 -0.28 17.72 14.24
N SER A 121 0.94 18.11 14.55
CA SER A 121 2.14 17.45 14.03
C SER A 121 2.20 16.01 14.52
N PRO A 122 2.54 15.05 13.64
CA PRO A 122 2.79 13.68 14.06
C PRO A 122 3.89 13.67 15.14
N ASP A 123 3.53 13.14 16.30
CA ASP A 123 4.49 12.91 17.40
C ASP A 123 4.57 11.40 17.60
N ALA A 124 5.76 10.83 17.40
CA ALA A 124 6.01 9.41 17.59
C ALA A 124 5.66 8.90 18.99
N ARG A 125 5.57 9.80 19.98
CA ARG A 125 5.25 9.48 21.38
C ARG A 125 3.75 9.57 21.67
N LYS A 126 3.02 10.46 21.00
CA LYS A 126 1.62 10.77 21.32
C LYS A 126 0.62 10.24 20.30
N TYR A 127 0.85 10.47 19.01
CA TYR A 127 -0.01 9.95 17.96
C TYR A 127 0.64 10.12 16.57
N GLY A 128 0.04 9.48 15.58
CA GLY A 128 0.49 9.55 14.19
C GLY A 128 1.59 8.55 13.84
N SER A 129 2.19 7.88 14.84
CA SER A 129 3.14 6.79 14.63
C SER A 129 2.49 5.42 14.52
N THR A 130 1.26 5.25 15.03
CA THR A 130 0.51 4.00 14.96
C THR A 130 -0.54 4.05 13.86
N GLN A 131 -0.89 2.90 13.28
CA GLN A 131 -1.94 2.84 12.27
C GLN A 131 -3.31 3.22 12.83
N SER A 132 -3.61 2.89 14.08
CA SER A 132 -4.84 3.34 14.74
C SER A 132 -4.97 4.86 14.77
N ALA A 133 -3.88 5.57 15.09
CA ALA A 133 -3.86 7.02 15.09
C ALA A 133 -3.99 7.62 13.68
N GLN A 134 -3.39 6.98 12.67
CA GLN A 134 -3.53 7.39 11.26
C GLN A 134 -4.98 7.22 10.79
N GLN A 135 -5.62 6.10 11.12
CA GLN A 135 -7.02 5.83 10.76
C GLN A 135 -7.98 6.84 11.43
N GLU A 136 -7.77 7.15 12.71
CA GLU A 136 -8.60 8.14 13.42
C GLU A 136 -8.41 9.55 12.84
N ARG A 137 -7.17 9.90 12.49
CA ARG A 137 -6.85 11.17 11.86
C ARG A 137 -7.51 11.31 10.48
N LEU A 138 -7.44 10.24 9.66
CA LEU A 138 -8.13 10.20 8.37
C LEU A 138 -9.64 10.31 8.56
N LYS A 139 -10.24 9.52 9.48
CA LYS A 139 -11.67 9.58 9.79
C LYS A 139 -12.13 10.99 10.14
N THR A 140 -11.37 11.68 11.00
CA THR A 140 -11.65 13.06 11.38
C THR A 140 -11.48 14.03 10.19
N ALA A 141 -10.47 13.84 9.34
CA ALA A 141 -10.28 14.65 8.15
C ALA A 141 -11.42 14.46 7.13
N ARG A 142 -11.93 13.23 6.99
CA ARG A 142 -13.07 12.90 6.12
C ARG A 142 -14.36 13.62 6.53
N SER A 143 -14.56 13.90 7.81
CA SER A 143 -15.72 14.69 8.26
C SER A 143 -15.62 16.20 7.90
N ILE A 144 -14.44 16.67 7.53
CA ILE A 144 -14.27 18.02 6.95
C ILE A 144 -14.62 18.00 5.46
N ASP A 145 -13.99 17.10 4.71
CA ASP A 145 -14.26 16.84 3.29
C ASP A 145 -13.66 15.49 2.91
N ASP A 146 -14.52 14.57 2.52
CA ASP A 146 -14.16 13.18 2.27
C ASP A 146 -13.13 13.03 1.15
N HIS A 147 -13.41 13.59 -0.03
CA HIS A 147 -12.52 13.49 -1.18
C HIS A 147 -11.14 14.09 -0.91
N THR A 148 -11.11 15.26 -0.28
CA THR A 148 -9.86 15.95 0.05
C THR A 148 -9.03 15.13 1.05
N ALA A 149 -9.68 14.51 2.03
CA ALA A 149 -9.00 13.66 3.01
C ALA A 149 -8.40 12.40 2.37
N VAL A 150 -9.16 11.74 1.50
CA VAL A 150 -8.66 10.59 0.74
C VAL A 150 -7.48 10.99 -0.14
N GLN A 151 -7.58 12.11 -0.87
CA GLN A 151 -6.49 12.64 -1.69
C GLN A 151 -5.25 13.03 -0.88
N GLY A 152 -5.43 13.47 0.36
CA GLY A 152 -4.36 13.80 1.29
C GLY A 152 -3.72 12.60 2.00
N THR A 153 -4.08 11.38 1.63
CA THR A 153 -3.62 10.17 2.29
C THR A 153 -2.88 9.26 1.31
N PHE A 154 -1.83 8.59 1.79
CA PHE A 154 -1.15 7.51 1.07
C PHE A 154 -1.70 6.17 1.56
N TRP A 155 -1.96 5.23 0.62
CA TRP A 155 -2.78 4.05 0.84
C TRP A 155 -2.05 2.75 0.50
N GLY A 156 -2.31 1.71 1.30
CA GLY A 156 -1.92 0.33 1.06
C GLY A 156 -0.42 0.07 1.16
N MET A 157 -0.03 -1.13 0.76
CA MET A 157 1.37 -1.56 0.84
C MET A 157 2.34 -0.74 -0.03
N PHE A 158 1.83 -0.14 -1.12
CA PHE A 158 2.62 0.68 -2.05
C PHE A 158 2.58 2.17 -1.73
N GLN A 159 1.86 2.58 -0.69
CA GLN A 159 1.69 3.97 -0.27
C GLN A 159 1.31 4.89 -1.45
N ILE A 160 0.31 4.48 -2.23
CA ILE A 160 -0.17 5.28 -3.35
C ILE A 160 -0.99 6.46 -2.81
N GLY A 161 -0.63 7.69 -3.21
CA GLY A 161 -1.41 8.87 -2.85
C GLY A 161 -2.82 8.80 -3.43
N GLY A 162 -3.86 9.02 -2.60
CA GLY A 162 -5.25 8.97 -3.03
C GLY A 162 -5.59 9.92 -4.18
N PHE A 163 -4.79 10.99 -4.36
CA PHE A 163 -4.91 11.88 -5.52
C PHE A 163 -4.60 11.20 -6.87
N ASN A 164 -4.00 10.00 -6.85
CA ASN A 164 -3.70 9.21 -8.05
C ASN A 164 -4.81 8.22 -8.43
N TRP A 165 -5.98 8.26 -7.80
CA TRP A 165 -7.04 7.27 -8.01
C TRP A 165 -7.39 7.02 -9.49
N LYS A 166 -7.39 8.07 -10.33
CA LYS A 166 -7.59 7.93 -11.78
C LYS A 166 -6.46 7.16 -12.47
N LEU A 167 -5.21 7.40 -12.04
CA LEU A 167 -4.06 6.67 -12.56
C LEU A 167 -4.05 5.20 -12.11
N CYS A 168 -4.73 4.87 -11.02
CA CYS A 168 -4.98 3.50 -10.60
C CYS A 168 -6.09 2.80 -11.40
N GLY A 169 -6.73 3.49 -12.36
CA GLY A 169 -7.78 2.94 -13.20
C GLY A 169 -9.16 2.93 -12.55
N CYS A 170 -9.36 3.65 -11.44
CA CYS A 170 -10.65 3.75 -10.78
C CYS A 170 -11.55 4.79 -11.47
N SER A 171 -12.86 4.52 -11.48
CA SER A 171 -13.90 5.43 -12.00
C SER A 171 -14.27 6.53 -10.99
N SER A 172 -14.07 6.26 -9.70
CA SER A 172 -14.30 7.21 -8.61
C SER A 172 -13.28 7.05 -7.49
N ILE A 173 -13.23 8.05 -6.59
CA ILE A 173 -12.35 8.00 -5.42
C ILE A 173 -12.87 7.00 -4.38
N GLU A 174 -14.18 6.77 -4.35
CA GLU A 174 -14.84 5.77 -3.51
C GLU A 174 -14.43 4.37 -3.93
N GLU A 175 -14.43 4.07 -5.23
CA GLU A 175 -13.93 2.80 -5.78
C GLU A 175 -12.47 2.58 -5.39
N PHE A 176 -11.62 3.62 -5.48
CA PHE A 176 -10.24 3.53 -5.04
C PHE A 176 -10.12 3.11 -3.56
N VAL A 177 -10.92 3.73 -2.67
CA VAL A 177 -10.91 3.41 -1.24
C VAL A 177 -11.44 1.98 -1.00
N GLU A 178 -12.50 1.59 -1.68
CA GLU A 178 -13.08 0.25 -1.59
C GLU A 178 -12.04 -0.81 -1.98
N ARG A 179 -11.43 -0.67 -3.14
CA ARG A 179 -10.41 -1.61 -3.64
C ARG A 179 -9.17 -1.64 -2.75
N MET A 180 -8.67 -0.48 -2.29
CA MET A 180 -7.57 -0.40 -1.33
C MET A 180 -7.89 -1.11 -0.01
N SER A 181 -9.17 -1.20 0.37
CA SER A 181 -9.64 -1.79 1.62
C SER A 181 -10.05 -3.26 1.51
N LYS A 182 -10.06 -3.84 0.30
CA LYS A 182 -10.60 -5.18 0.03
C LYS A 182 -9.57 -6.30 0.23
N SER A 183 -8.42 -6.22 -0.46
CA SER A 183 -7.38 -7.25 -0.40
C SER A 183 -6.02 -6.71 -0.84
N GLU A 184 -4.94 -7.45 -0.53
CA GLU A 184 -3.60 -7.14 -1.04
C GLU A 184 -3.51 -7.34 -2.56
N ARG A 185 -4.30 -8.26 -3.13
CA ARG A 185 -4.46 -8.44 -4.57
C ARG A 185 -4.97 -7.17 -5.25
N GLU A 186 -6.05 -6.57 -4.72
CA GLU A 186 -6.59 -5.31 -5.25
C GLU A 186 -5.56 -4.17 -5.16
N GLN A 187 -4.81 -4.10 -4.05
CA GLN A 187 -3.74 -3.10 -3.92
C GLN A 187 -2.64 -3.29 -4.96
N LEU A 188 -2.28 -4.54 -5.29
CA LEU A 188 -1.30 -4.86 -6.32
C LEU A 188 -1.81 -4.52 -7.73
N GLU A 189 -3.08 -4.78 -8.03
CA GLU A 189 -3.71 -4.40 -9.31
C GLU A 189 -3.76 -2.88 -9.49
N LEU A 190 -4.19 -2.15 -8.45
CA LEU A 190 -4.18 -0.68 -8.45
C LEU A 190 -2.77 -0.13 -8.67
N PHE A 191 -1.76 -0.74 -8.05
CA PHE A 191 -0.36 -0.41 -8.30
C PHE A 191 0.07 -0.72 -9.74
N GLY A 192 -0.31 -1.89 -10.28
CA GLY A 192 -0.05 -2.27 -11.67
C GLY A 192 -0.63 -1.27 -12.67
N ASN A 193 -1.88 -0.89 -12.48
CA ASN A 193 -2.52 0.15 -13.29
C ASN A 193 -1.81 1.50 -13.17
N PHE A 194 -1.45 1.90 -11.94
CA PHE A 194 -0.73 3.13 -11.70
C PHE A 194 0.60 3.18 -12.46
N ILE A 195 1.45 2.15 -12.34
CA ILE A 195 2.76 2.13 -13.03
C ILE A 195 2.62 2.07 -14.55
N ARG A 196 1.59 1.39 -15.08
CA ARG A 196 1.27 1.37 -16.51
C ARG A 196 0.87 2.77 -16.99
N ASN A 197 -0.06 3.42 -16.29
CA ASN A 197 -0.59 4.72 -16.69
C ASN A 197 0.42 5.87 -16.58
N ILE A 198 1.49 5.69 -15.79
CA ILE A 198 2.63 6.62 -15.77
C ILE A 198 3.79 6.16 -16.68
N GLY A 199 3.65 5.06 -17.42
CA GLY A 199 4.66 4.55 -18.37
C GLY A 199 5.89 3.94 -17.72
N LEU A 200 5.76 3.36 -16.52
CA LEU A 200 6.86 2.67 -15.82
C LEU A 200 6.93 1.17 -16.07
N ASP A 201 5.87 0.58 -16.62
CA ASP A 201 5.83 -0.83 -17.03
C ASP A 201 6.96 -1.16 -18.01
N GLN A 202 7.28 -0.26 -18.95
CA GLN A 202 8.39 -0.44 -19.89
C GLN A 202 9.75 -0.50 -19.18
N ALA A 203 9.94 0.29 -18.12
CA ALA A 203 11.17 0.23 -17.33
C ALA A 203 11.33 -1.13 -16.64
N LEU A 204 10.22 -1.72 -16.16
CA LEU A 204 10.22 -3.07 -15.58
C LEU A 204 10.48 -4.15 -16.63
N ARG A 205 9.83 -4.09 -17.79
CA ARG A 205 10.09 -5.02 -18.92
C ARG A 205 11.57 -5.06 -19.28
N ASN A 206 12.20 -3.91 -19.32
CA ASN A 206 13.61 -3.76 -19.69
C ASN A 206 14.58 -3.93 -18.51
N LYS A 207 14.08 -4.24 -17.29
CA LYS A 207 14.88 -4.30 -16.05
C LYS A 207 15.71 -3.03 -15.81
N ASN A 208 15.20 -1.89 -16.28
CA ASN A 208 15.81 -0.58 -16.04
C ASN A 208 15.42 -0.04 -14.67
N TRP A 209 16.00 -0.66 -13.64
CA TRP A 209 15.74 -0.34 -12.23
C TRP A 209 16.04 1.12 -11.88
N ALA A 210 17.02 1.71 -12.53
CA ALA A 210 17.39 3.11 -12.31
C ALA A 210 16.31 4.07 -12.83
N ALA A 211 15.78 3.82 -14.04
CA ALA A 211 14.68 4.59 -14.59
C ALA A 211 13.41 4.45 -13.76
N PHE A 212 13.08 3.22 -13.36
CA PHE A 212 11.94 2.95 -12.49
C PHE A 212 12.07 3.69 -11.15
N ALA A 213 13.15 3.44 -10.41
CA ALA A 213 13.36 4.02 -9.10
C ALA A 213 13.45 5.56 -9.13
N ARG A 214 14.08 6.15 -10.16
CA ARG A 214 14.13 7.61 -10.32
C ARG A 214 12.74 8.22 -10.40
N ARG A 215 11.86 7.62 -11.19
CA ARG A 215 10.52 8.13 -11.43
C ARG A 215 9.57 7.82 -10.27
N TYR A 216 9.66 6.63 -9.69
CA TYR A 216 8.80 6.18 -8.59
C TYR A 216 9.24 6.75 -7.23
N ASN A 217 10.51 6.61 -6.88
CA ASN A 217 11.06 7.01 -5.57
C ASN A 217 11.67 8.42 -5.55
N GLY A 218 11.69 9.10 -6.72
CA GLY A 218 12.19 10.47 -6.85
C GLY A 218 13.72 10.59 -6.91
N PRO A 219 14.27 11.82 -6.91
CA PRO A 219 15.66 12.10 -7.24
C PRO A 219 16.69 11.48 -6.28
N SER A 220 16.30 11.19 -5.05
CA SER A 220 17.19 10.58 -4.04
C SER A 220 17.30 9.05 -4.15
N TYR A 221 16.70 8.42 -5.17
CA TYR A 221 16.67 6.97 -5.34
C TYR A 221 18.03 6.30 -5.30
N ALA A 222 19.02 6.92 -5.95
CA ALA A 222 20.38 6.39 -6.05
C ALA A 222 21.08 6.37 -4.69
N ARG A 223 20.99 7.46 -3.92
CA ARG A 223 21.57 7.56 -2.58
C ARG A 223 20.97 6.53 -1.62
N ARG A 224 19.68 6.19 -1.81
CA ARG A 224 18.96 5.19 -0.99
C ARG A 224 19.10 3.77 -1.53
N GLY A 225 19.78 3.57 -2.63
CA GLY A 225 20.05 2.27 -3.23
C GLY A 225 18.83 1.54 -3.76
N TYR A 226 17.72 2.23 -4.07
CA TYR A 226 16.50 1.59 -4.56
C TYR A 226 16.74 0.69 -5.77
N HIS A 227 17.42 1.20 -6.78
CA HIS A 227 17.70 0.49 -8.03
C HIS A 227 18.58 -0.74 -7.84
N THR A 228 19.61 -0.67 -6.99
CA THR A 228 20.48 -1.82 -6.69
C THR A 228 19.76 -2.87 -5.87
N ARG A 229 18.92 -2.46 -4.93
CA ARG A 229 18.10 -3.37 -4.12
C ARG A 229 17.06 -4.09 -4.99
N MET A 230 16.39 -3.39 -5.92
CA MET A 230 15.45 -4.00 -6.88
C MET A 230 16.17 -5.02 -7.78
N ALA A 231 17.33 -4.67 -8.33
CA ALA A 231 18.12 -5.60 -9.14
C ALA A 231 18.51 -6.86 -8.36
N SER A 232 18.95 -6.71 -7.11
CA SER A 232 19.31 -7.83 -6.23
C SER A 232 18.09 -8.69 -5.89
N ALA A 233 16.93 -8.09 -5.62
CA ALA A 233 15.69 -8.80 -5.36
C ALA A 233 15.22 -9.57 -6.61
N TYR A 234 15.26 -8.97 -7.78
CA TYR A 234 14.95 -9.63 -9.04
C TYR A 234 15.82 -10.88 -9.27
N ASN A 235 17.14 -10.75 -9.11
CA ASN A 235 18.05 -11.90 -9.29
C ASN A 235 17.77 -13.02 -8.29
N ARG A 236 17.38 -12.69 -7.05
CA ARG A 236 16.96 -13.67 -6.04
C ARG A 236 15.70 -14.42 -6.48
N HIS A 237 14.66 -13.70 -6.92
CA HIS A 237 13.42 -14.31 -7.40
C HIS A 237 13.64 -15.17 -8.65
N LYS A 238 14.48 -14.75 -9.59
CA LYS A 238 14.83 -15.57 -10.76
C LYS A 238 15.52 -16.89 -10.38
N LYS A 239 16.38 -16.89 -9.36
CA LYS A 239 16.99 -18.13 -8.86
C LYS A 239 15.95 -19.06 -8.23
N LEU A 240 14.99 -18.50 -7.49
CA LEU A 240 13.91 -19.29 -6.88
C LEU A 240 12.98 -19.89 -7.95
N GLU A 241 12.60 -19.12 -8.97
CA GLU A 241 11.80 -19.62 -10.09
C GLU A 241 12.49 -20.80 -10.80
N LYS A 242 13.80 -20.68 -11.03
CA LYS A 242 14.58 -21.75 -11.67
C LYS A 242 14.63 -23.01 -10.81
N ALA A 243 14.90 -22.87 -9.51
CA ALA A 243 14.96 -24.01 -8.59
C ALA A 243 13.61 -24.73 -8.46
N SER A 244 12.49 -23.98 -8.45
CA SER A 244 11.14 -24.57 -8.44
C SER A 244 10.87 -25.38 -9.70
N ALA A 245 11.20 -24.85 -10.87
CA ALA A 245 11.00 -25.54 -12.14
C ALA A 245 11.85 -26.82 -12.27
N GLU A 246 13.07 -26.82 -11.73
CA GLU A 246 13.94 -28.01 -11.71
C GLU A 246 13.37 -29.10 -10.78
N ASN A 247 12.81 -28.73 -9.62
CA ASN A 247 12.18 -29.65 -8.68
C ASN A 247 10.89 -30.28 -9.25
N ASP A 248 10.07 -29.49 -9.93
CA ASP A 248 8.84 -29.99 -10.54
C ASP A 248 9.14 -30.97 -11.69
N SER A 249 10.13 -30.66 -12.52
CA SER A 249 10.56 -31.55 -13.62
C SER A 249 11.20 -32.86 -13.13
N SER A 250 11.72 -32.91 -11.92
CA SER A 250 12.26 -34.16 -11.32
C SER A 250 11.15 -35.05 -10.75
N LYS A 251 10.06 -34.47 -10.24
CA LYS A 251 8.91 -35.22 -9.71
C LYS A 251 8.04 -35.87 -10.80
N GLU A 252 8.00 -35.29 -12.00
CA GLU A 252 7.28 -35.88 -13.14
C GLU A 252 8.00 -37.06 -13.78
N LYS A 253 9.25 -37.31 -13.41
CA LYS A 253 10.08 -38.42 -13.94
C LYS A 253 10.16 -39.63 -13.03
N GLU A 254 9.60 -39.58 -11.83
CA GLU A 254 9.43 -40.69 -10.89
C GLU A 254 8.03 -41.29 -10.98
#